data_298e5696ea4e69cf276a61618af890ab
#
_entry.id   298e5696ea4e69cf276a61618af890ab
#
_cell.length_a   1.000
_cell.length_b   1.000
_cell.length_c   1.000
_cell.angle_alpha   90.00
_cell.angle_beta   90.00
_cell.angle_gamma   90.00
#
_symmetry.space_group_name_H-M   'P 1'
#
loop_
_entity.id
_entity.type
_entity.pdbx_description
1 polymer ?
#
loop_
_entity_poly.entity_id
_entity_poly.type
_entity_poly.pdbx_seq_one_letter_code
_entity_poly.pdbx_strand_id
1 'polypeptide(L)'
;FISLEDIISMNSAEKLTNIFSEYLDEEQMEVFNQNLVKNFSLQNVVESITILNPDKLLDEVEQAVGRLQKITGRKIAGRIMIGLYVHLCCLVERLVTKTPIDNYQDLEEFEQKHADFIRHVRDSFQDISRHYRVALPVSEIAYIYDYMHLNSKNKLSGQAESPAVREDE
;
A
#
# COMPACT_ATOMS: atom_id res chain seq x y z
N PHE A 1 20.12 -14.31 19.28
CA PHE A 1 18.89 -15.11 19.11
C PHE A 1 17.75 -14.15 18.79
N ILE A 2 17.21 -14.23 17.59
CA ILE A 2 15.97 -13.54 17.22
C ILE A 2 14.86 -14.53 17.50
N SER A 3 14.04 -14.28 18.52
CA SER A 3 12.79 -15.00 18.70
C SER A 3 11.84 -14.54 17.60
N LEU A 4 11.52 -15.42 16.69
CA LEU A 4 10.41 -15.25 15.78
C LEU A 4 9.14 -15.48 16.62
N GLU A 5 8.60 -14.40 17.16
CA GLU A 5 7.24 -14.43 17.68
C GLU A 5 6.29 -14.70 16.50
N ASP A 6 5.16 -15.33 16.76
CA ASP A 6 4.15 -15.68 15.74
C ASP A 6 3.66 -14.45 14.96
N ILE A 7 3.90 -13.25 15.48
CA ILE A 7 3.63 -11.95 14.86
C ILE A 7 4.93 -11.18 14.73
N ILE A 8 5.44 -11.05 13.52
CA ILE A 8 6.62 -10.20 13.25
C ILE A 8 6.20 -8.74 13.35
N SER A 9 6.72 -8.00 14.34
CA SER A 9 6.51 -6.56 14.46
C SER A 9 7.29 -5.80 13.38
N MET A 10 6.85 -4.58 13.04
CA MET A 10 7.58 -3.70 12.11
C MET A 10 9.02 -3.46 12.53
N ASN A 11 9.28 -3.34 13.83
CA ASN A 11 10.63 -3.17 14.38
C ASN A 11 11.49 -4.43 14.14
N SER A 12 10.90 -5.62 14.27
CA SER A 12 11.59 -6.89 13.96
C SER A 12 11.88 -7.02 12.46
N ALA A 13 10.98 -6.56 11.60
CA ALA A 13 11.16 -6.54 10.16
C ALA A 13 12.30 -5.61 9.72
N GLU A 14 12.38 -4.41 10.28
CA GLU A 14 13.48 -3.47 10.02
C GLU A 14 14.83 -4.06 10.46
N LYS A 15 14.87 -4.72 11.62
CA LYS A 15 16.10 -5.42 12.10
C LYS A 15 16.49 -6.56 11.17
N LEU A 16 15.54 -7.37 10.72
CA LEU A 16 15.80 -8.46 9.77
C LEU A 16 16.32 -7.91 8.44
N THR A 17 15.70 -6.86 7.90
CA THR A 17 16.14 -6.21 6.67
C THR A 17 17.59 -5.71 6.80
N ASN A 18 17.94 -5.07 7.91
CA ASN A 18 19.30 -4.60 8.15
C ASN A 18 20.32 -5.75 8.25
N ILE A 19 19.98 -6.85 8.93
CA ILE A 19 20.86 -8.01 9.03
C ILE A 19 21.04 -8.64 7.65
N PHE A 20 19.97 -8.89 6.92
CA PHE A 20 20.06 -9.57 5.63
C PHE A 20 20.70 -8.70 4.53
N SER A 21 20.64 -7.38 4.63
CA SER A 21 21.34 -6.49 3.68
C SER A 21 22.87 -6.67 3.67
N GLU A 22 23.45 -7.25 4.71
CA GLU A 22 24.88 -7.56 4.77
C GLU A 22 25.23 -8.89 4.06
N TYR A 23 24.25 -9.77 3.82
CA TYR A 23 24.48 -11.13 3.33
C TYR A 23 23.82 -11.42 1.98
N LEU A 24 22.81 -10.65 1.58
CA LEU A 24 22.06 -10.84 0.35
C LEU A 24 22.49 -9.82 -0.71
N ASP A 25 22.54 -10.22 -1.96
CA ASP A 25 22.68 -9.31 -3.08
C ASP A 25 21.41 -8.50 -3.33
N GLU A 26 21.47 -7.55 -4.27
CA GLU A 26 20.37 -6.63 -4.56
C GLU A 26 19.08 -7.35 -5.02
N GLU A 27 19.23 -8.39 -5.86
CA GLU A 27 18.11 -9.19 -6.36
C GLU A 27 17.47 -10.00 -5.25
N GLN A 28 18.28 -10.63 -4.40
CA GLN A 28 17.82 -11.40 -3.25
C GLN A 28 17.14 -10.50 -2.20
N MET A 29 17.66 -9.30 -1.99
CA MET A 29 17.04 -8.29 -1.09
C MET A 29 15.70 -7.80 -1.61
N GLU A 30 15.55 -7.62 -2.92
CA GLU A 30 14.27 -7.24 -3.52
C GLU A 30 13.20 -8.33 -3.27
N VAL A 31 13.56 -9.60 -3.51
CA VAL A 31 12.66 -10.75 -3.25
C VAL A 31 12.33 -10.87 -1.76
N PHE A 32 13.32 -10.70 -0.88
CA PHE A 32 13.12 -10.72 0.56
C PHE A 32 12.13 -9.63 1.01
N ASN A 33 12.33 -8.39 0.55
CA ASN A 33 11.47 -7.26 0.89
C ASN A 33 10.04 -7.45 0.37
N GLN A 34 9.86 -7.97 -0.85
CA GLN A 34 8.54 -8.28 -1.40
C GLN A 34 7.80 -9.32 -0.54
N ASN A 35 8.47 -10.39 -0.14
CA ASN A 35 7.88 -11.42 0.72
C ASN A 35 7.56 -10.89 2.11
N LEU A 36 8.40 -10.03 2.67
CA LEU A 36 8.19 -9.40 3.96
C LEU A 36 6.94 -8.52 3.94
N VAL A 37 6.81 -7.65 2.93
CA VAL A 37 5.63 -6.80 2.72
C VAL A 37 4.38 -7.65 2.58
N LYS A 38 4.43 -8.72 1.78
CA LYS A 38 3.30 -9.62 1.57
C LYS A 38 2.84 -10.29 2.86
N ASN A 39 3.77 -10.84 3.65
CA ASN A 39 3.44 -11.50 4.92
C ASN A 39 2.85 -10.54 5.94
N PHE A 40 3.41 -9.33 6.07
CA PHE A 40 2.84 -8.30 6.95
C PHE A 40 1.45 -7.87 6.51
N SER A 41 1.25 -7.68 5.21
CA SER A 41 -0.04 -7.31 4.67
C SER A 41 -1.07 -8.39 4.93
N LEU A 42 -0.70 -9.66 4.74
CA LEU A 42 -1.60 -10.79 4.97
C LEU A 42 -2.08 -10.86 6.42
N GLN A 43 -1.20 -10.71 7.39
CA GLN A 43 -1.58 -10.71 8.81
C GLN A 43 -2.63 -9.62 9.10
N ASN A 44 -2.38 -8.41 8.64
CA ASN A 44 -3.31 -7.29 8.85
C ASN A 44 -4.63 -7.46 8.08
N VAL A 45 -4.59 -8.05 6.88
CA VAL A 45 -5.79 -8.33 6.08
C VAL A 45 -6.65 -9.39 6.75
N VAL A 46 -6.06 -10.48 7.27
CA VAL A 46 -6.79 -11.54 7.99
C VAL A 46 -7.56 -10.98 9.19
N GLU A 47 -7.00 -9.99 9.88
CA GLU A 47 -7.66 -9.34 11.01
C GLU A 47 -8.74 -8.33 10.58
N SER A 48 -8.65 -7.83 9.36
CA SER A 48 -9.47 -6.69 8.89
C SER A 48 -10.66 -7.10 8.02
N ILE A 49 -10.60 -8.25 7.33
CA ILE A 49 -11.67 -8.73 6.47
C ILE A 49 -12.36 -9.97 7.05
N THR A 50 -13.66 -10.11 6.78
CA THR A 50 -14.50 -11.12 7.44
C THR A 50 -15.19 -12.09 6.50
N ILE A 51 -15.42 -11.71 5.24
CA ILE A 51 -16.24 -12.44 4.28
C ILE A 51 -15.40 -13.05 3.16
N LEU A 52 -14.39 -12.32 2.68
CA LEU A 52 -13.56 -12.74 1.56
C LEU A 52 -12.37 -13.58 2.02
N ASN A 53 -11.83 -14.41 1.13
CA ASN A 53 -10.62 -15.16 1.41
C ASN A 53 -9.39 -14.22 1.39
N PRO A 54 -8.67 -14.04 2.52
CA PRO A 54 -7.59 -13.06 2.63
C PRO A 54 -6.44 -13.30 1.66
N ASP A 55 -5.96 -14.55 1.56
CA ASP A 55 -4.82 -14.90 0.71
C ASP A 55 -5.10 -14.60 -0.75
N LYS A 56 -6.25 -15.06 -1.25
CA LYS A 56 -6.65 -14.87 -2.63
C LYS A 56 -6.87 -13.40 -2.95
N LEU A 57 -7.55 -12.68 -2.07
CA LEU A 57 -7.81 -11.26 -2.26
C LEU A 57 -6.51 -10.45 -2.27
N LEU A 58 -5.59 -10.75 -1.36
CA LEU A 58 -4.30 -10.08 -1.30
C LEU A 58 -3.47 -10.32 -2.57
N ASP A 59 -3.45 -11.55 -3.10
CA ASP A 59 -2.76 -11.86 -4.37
C ASP A 59 -3.35 -11.06 -5.56
N GLU A 60 -4.66 -10.91 -5.62
CA GLU A 60 -5.33 -10.12 -6.67
C GLU A 60 -5.04 -8.62 -6.53
N VAL A 61 -5.04 -8.10 -5.30
CA VAL A 61 -4.70 -6.72 -4.99
C VAL A 61 -3.24 -6.44 -5.31
N GLU A 62 -2.30 -7.33 -4.96
CA GLU A 62 -0.88 -7.22 -5.29
C GLU A 62 -0.67 -7.10 -6.80
N GLN A 63 -1.34 -7.93 -7.59
CA GLN A 63 -1.28 -7.86 -9.05
C GLN A 63 -1.85 -6.54 -9.58
N ALA A 64 -2.98 -6.06 -9.04
CA ALA A 64 -3.58 -4.80 -9.45
C ALA A 64 -2.66 -3.61 -9.15
N VAL A 65 -2.07 -3.55 -7.96
CA VAL A 65 -1.10 -2.51 -7.57
C VAL A 65 0.17 -2.59 -8.42
N GLY A 66 0.66 -3.79 -8.73
CA GLY A 66 1.78 -4.00 -9.63
C GLY A 66 1.52 -3.44 -11.03
N ARG A 67 0.31 -3.65 -11.57
CA ARG A 67 -0.11 -3.03 -12.84
C ARG A 67 -0.17 -1.52 -12.74
N LEU A 68 -0.75 -0.98 -11.67
CA LEU A 68 -0.84 0.47 -11.45
C LEU A 68 0.54 1.12 -11.38
N GLN A 69 1.50 0.52 -10.68
CA GLN A 69 2.88 1.00 -10.63
C GLN A 69 3.53 1.01 -12.01
N LYS A 70 3.31 -0.03 -12.83
CA LYS A 70 3.85 -0.10 -14.21
C LYS A 70 3.25 0.98 -15.10
N ILE A 71 1.93 1.19 -15.05
CA ILE A 71 1.23 2.18 -15.87
C ILE A 71 1.64 3.60 -15.49
N THR A 72 1.76 3.88 -14.20
CA THR A 72 2.09 5.22 -13.69
C THR A 72 3.58 5.50 -13.65
N GLY A 73 4.44 4.49 -13.79
CA GLY A 73 5.89 4.60 -13.62
C GLY A 73 6.32 4.92 -12.17
N ARG A 74 5.41 4.82 -11.20
CA ARG A 74 5.67 5.16 -9.79
C ARG A 74 5.97 3.90 -8.98
N LYS A 75 7.07 3.91 -8.24
CA LYS A 75 7.35 2.91 -7.21
C LYS A 75 6.79 3.35 -5.87
N ILE A 76 6.07 2.47 -5.20
CA ILE A 76 5.50 2.70 -3.86
C ILE A 76 6.44 2.07 -2.84
N ALA A 77 6.82 2.84 -1.80
CA ALA A 77 7.72 2.33 -0.76
C ALA A 77 7.05 1.20 0.05
N GLY A 78 7.83 0.19 0.47
CA GLY A 78 7.32 -1.01 1.14
C GLY A 78 6.43 -0.73 2.35
N ARG A 79 6.76 0.27 3.17
CA ARG A 79 5.94 0.67 4.33
C ARG A 79 4.55 1.18 3.94
N ILE A 80 4.49 1.97 2.85
CA ILE A 80 3.23 2.48 2.30
C ILE A 80 2.44 1.34 1.67
N MET A 81 3.13 0.40 1.04
CA MET A 81 2.55 -0.75 0.36
C MET A 81 1.73 -1.63 1.31
N ILE A 82 2.25 -1.91 2.52
CA ILE A 82 1.53 -2.71 3.52
C ILE A 82 0.16 -2.09 3.84
N GLY A 83 0.15 -0.82 4.21
CA GLY A 83 -1.10 -0.13 4.53
C GLY A 83 -2.01 -0.01 3.31
N LEU A 84 -1.46 0.21 2.11
CA LEU A 84 -2.23 0.26 0.87
C LEU A 84 -2.90 -1.09 0.57
N TYR A 85 -2.22 -2.21 0.74
CA TYR A 85 -2.79 -3.54 0.54
C TYR A 85 -3.95 -3.82 1.49
N VAL A 86 -3.78 -3.52 2.78
CA VAL A 86 -4.85 -3.64 3.78
C VAL A 86 -6.05 -2.76 3.40
N HIS A 87 -5.80 -1.49 3.06
CA HIS A 87 -6.84 -0.56 2.65
C HIS A 87 -7.61 -1.07 1.42
N LEU A 88 -6.91 -1.57 0.40
CA LEU A 88 -7.50 -2.07 -0.83
C LEU A 88 -8.29 -3.38 -0.60
N CYS A 89 -7.81 -4.29 0.24
CA CYS A 89 -8.58 -5.48 0.61
C CYS A 89 -9.88 -5.11 1.32
N CYS A 90 -9.83 -4.19 2.30
CA CYS A 90 -11.02 -3.67 2.96
C CYS A 90 -11.97 -2.94 1.99
N LEU A 91 -11.42 -2.21 1.01
CA LEU A 91 -12.20 -1.55 -0.03
C LEU A 91 -12.99 -2.58 -0.85
N VAL A 92 -12.36 -3.65 -1.33
CA VAL A 92 -13.04 -4.70 -2.11
C VAL A 92 -14.15 -5.34 -1.27
N GLU A 93 -13.90 -5.64 0.02
CA GLU A 93 -14.94 -6.18 0.91
C GLU A 93 -16.10 -5.20 1.09
N ARG A 94 -15.84 -3.89 1.27
CA ARG A 94 -16.92 -2.87 1.32
C ARG A 94 -17.74 -2.83 0.04
N LEU A 95 -17.11 -2.95 -1.12
CA LEU A 95 -17.82 -2.98 -2.41
C LEU A 95 -18.70 -4.22 -2.53
N VAL A 96 -18.21 -5.39 -2.11
CA VAL A 96 -18.98 -6.65 -2.12
C VAL A 96 -20.15 -6.57 -1.15
N THR A 97 -19.97 -6.00 0.03
CA THR A 97 -21.01 -5.80 1.04
C THR A 97 -21.92 -4.60 0.76
N LYS A 98 -21.68 -3.88 -0.33
CA LYS A 98 -22.44 -2.68 -0.75
C LYS A 98 -22.41 -1.55 0.29
N THR A 99 -21.28 -1.37 0.94
CA THR A 99 -21.01 -0.30 1.91
C THR A 99 -19.82 0.58 1.47
N PRO A 100 -19.78 1.09 0.22
CA PRO A 100 -18.68 1.93 -0.24
C PRO A 100 -18.64 3.25 0.54
N ILE A 101 -17.46 3.88 0.58
CA ILE A 101 -17.31 5.24 1.09
C ILE A 101 -17.72 6.21 -0.02
N ASP A 102 -18.70 7.07 0.24
CA ASP A 102 -19.29 8.00 -0.73
C ASP A 102 -19.19 9.48 -0.34
N ASN A 103 -18.56 9.79 0.79
CA ASN A 103 -18.50 11.13 1.38
C ASN A 103 -17.20 11.90 1.09
N TYR A 104 -16.56 11.69 -0.06
CA TYR A 104 -15.36 12.43 -0.42
C TYR A 104 -15.68 13.88 -0.76
N GLN A 105 -14.95 14.84 -0.16
CA GLN A 105 -15.11 16.28 -0.42
C GLN A 105 -14.57 16.62 -1.82
N ASP A 106 -15.24 17.55 -2.50
CA ASP A 106 -14.83 18.08 -3.81
C ASP A 106 -14.61 17.00 -4.89
N LEU A 107 -15.46 15.96 -4.88
CA LEU A 107 -15.36 14.83 -5.78
C LEU A 107 -15.37 15.23 -7.27
N GLU A 108 -16.19 16.20 -7.64
CA GLU A 108 -16.27 16.71 -9.02
C GLU A 108 -14.95 17.36 -9.45
N GLU A 109 -14.33 18.13 -8.57
CA GLU A 109 -13.02 18.75 -8.83
C GLU A 109 -11.94 17.68 -8.96
N PHE A 110 -11.97 16.66 -8.09
CA PHE A 110 -11.06 15.53 -8.17
C PHE A 110 -11.20 14.78 -9.50
N GLU A 111 -12.42 14.52 -9.95
CA GLU A 111 -12.71 13.80 -11.18
C GLU A 111 -12.17 14.55 -12.41
N GLN A 112 -12.34 15.87 -12.43
CA GLN A 112 -11.82 16.70 -13.52
C GLN A 112 -10.30 16.77 -13.55
N LYS A 113 -9.66 16.91 -12.38
CA LYS A 113 -8.20 17.06 -12.27
C LYS A 113 -7.43 15.74 -12.44
N HIS A 114 -8.04 14.62 -12.09
CA HIS A 114 -7.36 13.32 -11.99
C HIS A 114 -7.97 12.24 -12.89
N ALA A 115 -8.59 12.62 -14.01
CA ALA A 115 -9.23 11.71 -14.94
C ALA A 115 -8.31 10.57 -15.42
N ASP A 116 -7.04 10.86 -15.68
CA ASP A 116 -6.06 9.84 -16.08
C ASP A 116 -5.75 8.86 -14.94
N PHE A 117 -5.61 9.34 -13.71
CA PHE A 117 -5.39 8.48 -12.55
C PHE A 117 -6.59 7.56 -12.32
N ILE A 118 -7.81 8.08 -12.42
CA ILE A 118 -9.05 7.30 -12.31
C ILE A 118 -9.08 6.18 -13.35
N ARG A 119 -8.73 6.49 -14.60
CA ARG A 119 -8.64 5.50 -15.67
C ARG A 119 -7.59 4.44 -15.34
N HIS A 120 -6.39 4.82 -14.95
CA HIS A 120 -5.30 3.90 -14.61
C HIS A 120 -5.67 2.96 -13.46
N VAL A 121 -6.35 3.46 -12.42
CA VAL A 121 -6.84 2.61 -11.33
C VAL A 121 -7.89 1.63 -11.84
N ARG A 122 -8.89 2.08 -12.59
CA ARG A 122 -9.93 1.20 -13.14
C ARG A 122 -9.35 0.12 -14.04
N ASP A 123 -8.40 0.45 -14.90
CA ASP A 123 -7.72 -0.50 -15.77
C ASP A 123 -6.92 -1.52 -14.95
N SER A 124 -6.22 -1.06 -13.93
CA SER A 124 -5.42 -1.94 -13.06
C SER A 124 -6.27 -2.90 -12.24
N PHE A 125 -7.46 -2.47 -11.82
CA PHE A 125 -8.40 -3.24 -11.00
C PHE A 125 -9.46 -3.99 -11.80
N GLN A 126 -9.36 -4.05 -13.12
CA GLN A 126 -10.37 -4.67 -13.99
C GLN A 126 -10.66 -6.12 -13.63
N ASP A 127 -9.63 -6.90 -13.26
CA ASP A 127 -9.80 -8.31 -12.91
C ASP A 127 -10.55 -8.48 -11.59
N ILE A 128 -10.24 -7.66 -10.59
CA ILE A 128 -10.94 -7.60 -9.30
C ILE A 128 -12.40 -7.22 -9.55
N SER A 129 -12.64 -6.15 -10.33
CA SER A 129 -14.00 -5.69 -10.65
C SER A 129 -14.83 -6.77 -11.32
N ARG A 130 -14.21 -7.52 -12.23
CA ARG A 130 -14.86 -8.63 -12.94
C ARG A 130 -15.10 -9.83 -12.04
N HIS A 131 -14.10 -10.21 -11.23
CA HIS A 131 -14.19 -11.38 -10.36
C HIS A 131 -15.25 -11.20 -9.26
N TYR A 132 -15.23 -10.07 -8.58
CA TYR A 132 -16.17 -9.77 -7.48
C TYR A 132 -17.47 -9.11 -7.96
N ARG A 133 -17.60 -8.80 -9.26
CA ARG A 133 -18.76 -8.10 -9.86
C ARG A 133 -19.04 -6.77 -9.18
N VAL A 134 -18.01 -6.01 -8.93
CA VAL A 134 -18.05 -4.69 -8.28
C VAL A 134 -17.50 -3.62 -9.22
N ALA A 135 -17.97 -2.39 -9.05
CA ALA A 135 -17.39 -1.21 -9.71
C ALA A 135 -16.68 -0.33 -8.68
N LEU A 136 -15.53 0.24 -9.03
CA LEU A 136 -14.83 1.19 -8.18
C LEU A 136 -15.46 2.58 -8.34
N PRO A 137 -16.10 3.13 -7.28
CA PRO A 137 -16.58 4.50 -7.28
C PRO A 137 -15.42 5.49 -7.31
N VAL A 138 -15.64 6.67 -7.87
CA VAL A 138 -14.62 7.73 -7.92
C VAL A 138 -14.19 8.17 -6.51
N SER A 139 -15.10 8.18 -5.55
CA SER A 139 -14.81 8.47 -4.15
C SER A 139 -13.76 7.53 -3.55
N GLU A 140 -13.88 6.24 -3.78
CA GLU A 140 -12.88 5.26 -3.30
C GLU A 140 -11.54 5.42 -4.03
N ILE A 141 -11.56 5.76 -5.33
CA ILE A 141 -10.34 6.07 -6.10
C ILE A 141 -9.66 7.33 -5.57
N ALA A 142 -10.43 8.34 -5.14
CA ALA A 142 -9.89 9.55 -4.55
C ALA A 142 -9.17 9.26 -3.22
N TYR A 143 -9.71 8.39 -2.36
CA TYR A 143 -9.01 7.94 -1.16
C TYR A 143 -7.72 7.16 -1.46
N ILE A 144 -7.70 6.34 -2.51
CA ILE A 144 -6.46 5.69 -2.97
C ILE A 144 -5.41 6.74 -3.38
N TYR A 145 -5.84 7.77 -4.11
CA TYR A 145 -4.97 8.86 -4.52
C TYR A 145 -4.36 9.58 -3.32
N ASP A 146 -5.18 9.97 -2.36
CA ASP A 146 -4.73 10.64 -1.14
C ASP A 146 -3.77 9.77 -0.34
N TYR A 147 -4.10 8.48 -0.16
CA TYR A 147 -3.24 7.54 0.54
C TYR A 147 -1.84 7.46 -0.09
N MET A 148 -1.76 7.40 -1.40
CA MET A 148 -0.50 7.35 -2.14
C MET A 148 0.29 8.65 -2.07
N HIS A 149 -0.40 9.82 -2.01
CA HIS A 149 0.25 11.14 -2.08
C HIS A 149 0.59 11.73 -0.72
N LEU A 150 -0.26 11.56 0.30
CA LEU A 150 0.02 12.01 1.67
C LEU A 150 1.25 11.34 2.26
N ASN A 151 1.38 10.04 2.02
CA ASN A 151 2.55 9.28 2.48
C ASN A 151 3.84 9.57 1.69
N SER A 152 3.74 10.20 0.52
CA SER A 152 4.91 10.68 -0.24
C SER A 152 5.44 12.01 0.29
N LYS A 153 4.59 12.87 0.85
CA LYS A 153 4.98 14.19 1.41
C LYS A 153 5.71 14.07 2.73
N ASN A 154 5.41 13.08 3.56
CA ASN A 154 6.11 12.87 4.84
C ASN A 154 7.59 12.47 4.71
N LYS A 155 8.08 12.12 3.50
CA LYS A 155 9.51 11.91 3.25
C LYS A 155 10.30 13.20 3.04
N LEU A 156 9.64 14.31 2.67
CA LEU A 156 10.32 15.59 2.38
C LEU A 156 10.45 16.49 3.62
N SER A 157 9.66 16.27 4.67
CA SER A 157 9.71 17.05 5.91
C SER A 157 10.61 16.46 7.00
N GLY A 158 11.17 15.27 6.82
CA GLY A 158 12.03 14.59 7.80
C GLY A 158 13.55 14.81 7.61
N GLN A 159 13.99 15.64 6.65
CA GLN A 159 15.41 15.88 6.37
C GLN A 159 15.90 17.32 6.62
N ALA A 160 15.16 18.11 7.37
CA ALA A 160 15.64 19.43 7.77
C ALA A 160 15.51 19.56 9.29
N GLU A 161 16.55 19.16 10.01
CA GLU A 161 17.04 19.79 11.25
C GLU A 161 18.16 18.93 11.84
N SER A 162 19.38 19.19 11.35
CA SER A 162 20.59 18.92 12.11
C SER A 162 20.91 20.22 12.87
N PRO A 163 20.89 20.24 14.21
CA PRO A 163 21.30 21.45 14.93
C PRO A 163 22.82 21.60 14.79
N ALA A 164 23.20 22.72 14.23
CA ALA A 164 24.58 23.19 14.23
C ALA A 164 25.09 23.31 15.68
N VAL A 165 26.11 22.55 15.98
CA VAL A 165 26.93 22.74 17.17
C VAL A 165 27.57 24.12 17.05
N ARG A 166 27.21 25.05 17.93
CA ARG A 166 27.95 26.26 18.16
C ARG A 166 29.10 25.88 19.09
N GLU A 167 30.31 25.86 18.54
CA GLU A 167 31.52 26.10 19.28
C GLU A 167 31.57 27.62 19.55
N ASP A 168 31.50 28.00 20.80
CA ASP A 168 31.92 29.32 21.27
C ASP A 168 32.98 29.10 22.35
N GLU A 169 34.06 29.88 22.22
CA GLU A 169 35.27 30.00 22.99
C GLU A 169 35.08 30.20 24.52
#